data_4aa32cbd8e6431ea97b7aa85dd147acc
#
_entry.id   4aa32cbd8e6431ea97b7aa85dd147acc
#
_cell.length_a   1.000
_cell.length_b   1.000
_cell.length_c   1.000
_cell.angle_alpha   90.00
_cell.angle_beta   90.00
_cell.angle_gamma   90.00
#
_symmetry.space_group_name_H-M   'P 1'
#
loop_
_entity.id
_entity.type
_entity.pdbx_description
1 polymer ?
#
loop_
_entity_poly.entity_id
_entity_poly.type
_entity_poly.pdbx_seq_one_letter_code
_entity_poly.pdbx_strand_id
1 'polypeptide(L)'
;MNDLNAFTGLVRRCVEDYDMIAPGDTVAVGVSGGKDSLVLLMALNELRRYYPKPFALEAITVELGFDGMDFTPVVELCETLGVPYTRLKTDIKEVVFDVRKEDNPCSLCAKMRRGALCTALNERGITKLALGHHFDDAVETFLLSLVYEGRISCFQPVTHMTRTGVDQIRPMLYAGEVRIANLAKALALPIVENPCPEDRGSKRYEIKQFIRTMSQTYPDLRSKVFGAIQRAPLDGWEKAR
;
A
#
# COMPACT_ATOMS: atom_id res chain seq x y z
N MET A 1 20.05 8.72 -7.73
CA MET A 1 19.46 9.91 -7.05
C MET A 1 18.34 10.54 -7.88
N ASN A 2 18.50 10.77 -9.20
CA ASN A 2 17.44 11.38 -10.03
C ASN A 2 16.11 10.60 -10.05
N ASP A 3 16.15 9.26 -10.02
CA ASP A 3 14.93 8.43 -10.12
C ASP A 3 14.08 8.46 -8.85
N LEU A 4 14.70 8.47 -7.66
CA LEU A 4 13.96 8.60 -6.39
C LEU A 4 13.28 9.96 -6.29
N ASN A 5 13.99 11.05 -6.62
CA ASN A 5 13.42 12.41 -6.58
C ASN A 5 12.24 12.56 -7.55
N ALA A 6 12.38 12.05 -8.79
CA ALA A 6 11.30 12.06 -9.77
C ALA A 6 10.11 11.17 -9.35
N PHE A 7 10.36 10.08 -8.64
CA PHE A 7 9.32 9.23 -8.05
C PHE A 7 8.63 9.92 -6.88
N THR A 8 9.40 10.52 -5.98
CA THR A 8 8.88 11.27 -4.83
C THR A 8 8.00 12.45 -5.27
N GLY A 9 8.27 13.04 -6.44
CA GLY A 9 7.41 14.05 -7.05
C GLY A 9 5.99 13.55 -7.36
N LEU A 10 5.83 12.28 -7.78
CA LEU A 10 4.51 11.67 -7.98
C LEU A 10 3.80 11.42 -6.64
N VAL A 11 4.55 10.95 -5.65
CA VAL A 11 4.04 10.72 -4.29
C VAL A 11 3.59 12.04 -3.67
N ARG A 12 4.42 13.10 -3.77
CA ARG A 12 4.08 14.44 -3.31
C ARG A 12 2.78 14.95 -3.93
N ARG A 13 2.66 14.86 -5.25
CA ARG A 13 1.45 15.28 -5.95
C ARG A 13 0.21 14.53 -5.48
N CYS A 14 0.32 13.22 -5.25
CA CYS A 14 -0.79 12.41 -4.74
C CYS A 14 -1.18 12.83 -3.31
N VAL A 15 -0.18 13.07 -2.44
CA VAL A 15 -0.36 13.55 -1.07
C VAL A 15 -1.07 14.91 -1.05
N GLU A 16 -0.68 15.83 -1.94
CA GLU A 16 -1.28 17.16 -2.07
C GLU A 16 -2.69 17.11 -2.67
N ASP A 17 -2.89 16.35 -3.76
CA ASP A 17 -4.19 16.23 -4.43
C ASP A 17 -5.30 15.68 -3.52
N TYR A 18 -4.96 14.86 -2.53
CA TYR A 18 -5.91 14.22 -1.62
C TYR A 18 -5.73 14.64 -0.14
N ASP A 19 -4.96 15.69 0.13
CA ASP A 19 -4.67 16.22 1.47
C ASP A 19 -4.37 15.15 2.53
N MET A 20 -3.47 14.22 2.17
CA MET A 20 -3.20 13.01 2.95
C MET A 20 -2.44 13.28 4.26
N ILE A 21 -1.61 14.34 4.30
CA ILE A 21 -0.70 14.64 5.41
C ILE A 21 -0.87 16.09 5.86
N ALA A 22 -1.17 16.26 7.13
CA ALA A 22 -1.24 17.56 7.80
C ALA A 22 0.09 17.90 8.51
N PRO A 23 0.36 19.19 8.80
CA PRO A 23 1.52 19.57 9.59
C PRO A 23 1.49 18.94 11.00
N GLY A 24 2.58 18.30 11.40
CA GLY A 24 2.74 17.65 12.71
C GLY A 24 2.23 16.21 12.77
N ASP A 25 1.70 15.65 11.66
CA ASP A 25 1.32 14.24 11.61
C ASP A 25 2.52 13.33 11.87
N THR A 26 2.25 12.18 12.49
CA THR A 26 3.13 11.01 12.44
C THR A 26 2.51 10.00 11.49
N VAL A 27 3.22 9.71 10.40
CA VAL A 27 2.79 8.75 9.37
C VAL A 27 3.49 7.41 9.61
N ALA A 28 2.72 6.37 9.90
CA ALA A 28 3.25 5.01 9.96
C ALA A 28 3.16 4.35 8.57
N VAL A 29 4.25 3.82 8.07
CA VAL A 29 4.28 3.02 6.84
C VAL A 29 4.07 1.56 7.18
N GLY A 30 3.03 0.95 6.64
CA GLY A 30 2.82 -0.50 6.72
C GLY A 30 3.81 -1.24 5.83
N VAL A 31 4.91 -1.73 6.41
CA VAL A 31 5.98 -2.43 5.68
C VAL A 31 5.71 -3.93 5.69
N SER A 32 5.35 -4.48 4.53
CA SER A 32 5.13 -5.92 4.36
C SER A 32 6.40 -6.71 4.01
N GLY A 33 7.50 -6.02 3.77
CA GLY A 33 8.72 -6.58 3.17
C GLY A 33 8.71 -6.62 1.64
N GLY A 34 7.57 -6.47 1.01
CA GLY A 34 7.46 -6.41 -0.46
C GLY A 34 7.95 -5.07 -1.05
N LYS A 35 8.32 -5.12 -2.34
CA LYS A 35 8.85 -3.96 -3.09
C LYS A 35 8.06 -2.67 -2.93
N ASP A 36 6.71 -2.78 -2.95
CA ASP A 36 5.83 -1.60 -2.95
C ASP A 36 5.88 -0.86 -1.61
N SER A 37 5.86 -1.60 -0.50
CA SER A 37 5.95 -1.03 0.84
C SER A 37 7.32 -0.42 1.14
N LEU A 38 8.39 -1.03 0.65
CA LEU A 38 9.75 -0.51 0.81
C LEU A 38 9.98 0.75 -0.04
N VAL A 39 9.49 0.77 -1.28
CA VAL A 39 9.55 1.97 -2.13
C VAL A 39 8.72 3.11 -1.54
N LEU A 40 7.55 2.82 -0.95
CA LEU A 40 6.75 3.82 -0.24
C LEU A 40 7.53 4.41 0.94
N LEU A 41 8.19 3.56 1.74
CA LEU A 41 9.03 4.01 2.87
C LEU A 41 10.15 4.95 2.38
N MET A 42 10.86 4.58 1.32
CA MET A 42 11.91 5.40 0.72
C MET A 42 11.38 6.75 0.23
N ALA A 43 10.25 6.74 -0.48
CA ALA A 43 9.67 7.95 -1.04
C ALA A 43 9.15 8.91 0.05
N LEU A 44 8.50 8.39 1.10
CA LEU A 44 8.04 9.23 2.23
C LEU A 44 9.21 9.72 3.07
N ASN A 45 10.27 8.91 3.23
CA ASN A 45 11.49 9.35 3.89
C ASN A 45 12.21 10.48 3.14
N GLU A 46 12.24 10.42 1.79
CA GLU A 46 12.76 11.52 0.98
C GLU A 46 11.84 12.74 1.03
N LEU A 47 10.51 12.53 0.92
CA LEU A 47 9.51 13.60 0.95
C LEU A 47 9.59 14.43 2.24
N ARG A 48 9.68 13.80 3.41
CA ARG A 48 9.69 14.51 4.72
C ARG A 48 10.82 15.52 4.86
N ARG A 49 11.89 15.39 4.07
CA ARG A 49 13.07 16.29 4.13
C ARG A 49 12.79 17.69 3.63
N TYR A 50 11.82 17.86 2.74
CA TYR A 50 11.53 19.13 2.07
C TYR A 50 10.03 19.44 1.95
N TYR A 51 9.17 18.59 2.48
CA TYR A 51 7.73 18.81 2.39
C TYR A 51 7.31 20.01 3.25
N PRO A 52 6.50 20.95 2.72
CA PRO A 52 6.16 22.17 3.44
C PRO A 52 5.28 21.95 4.66
N LYS A 53 4.62 20.78 4.76
CA LYS A 53 3.89 20.32 5.95
C LYS A 53 4.79 19.31 6.67
N PRO A 54 5.59 19.69 7.69
CA PRO A 54 6.50 18.76 8.36
C PRO A 54 5.73 17.63 9.05
N PHE A 55 6.23 16.41 8.91
CA PHE A 55 5.66 15.21 9.52
C PHE A 55 6.76 14.25 9.99
N ALA A 56 6.43 13.44 11.00
CA ALA A 56 7.26 12.34 11.45
C ALA A 56 6.92 11.06 10.68
N LEU A 57 7.90 10.16 10.54
CA LEU A 57 7.76 8.89 9.83
C LEU A 57 8.13 7.74 10.74
N GLU A 58 7.31 6.69 10.77
CA GLU A 58 7.59 5.42 11.41
C GLU A 58 7.33 4.27 10.43
N ALA A 59 7.94 3.13 10.68
CA ALA A 59 7.70 1.90 9.92
C ALA A 59 7.13 0.82 10.84
N ILE A 60 6.14 0.06 10.35
CA ILE A 60 5.50 -0.99 11.12
C ILE A 60 5.25 -2.22 10.26
N THR A 61 5.64 -3.39 10.75
CA THR A 61 5.38 -4.69 10.10
C THR A 61 4.48 -5.56 10.98
N VAL A 62 3.48 -6.19 10.37
CA VAL A 62 2.74 -7.29 10.98
C VAL A 62 3.34 -8.60 10.51
N GLU A 63 3.99 -9.32 11.40
CA GLU A 63 4.49 -10.67 11.14
C GLU A 63 3.31 -11.65 11.22
N LEU A 64 3.06 -12.35 10.12
CA LEU A 64 1.89 -13.21 9.99
C LEU A 64 2.06 -14.58 10.65
N GLY A 65 3.27 -14.91 11.13
CA GLY A 65 3.59 -16.22 11.69
C GLY A 65 4.02 -17.28 10.65
N PHE A 66 4.38 -16.86 9.43
CA PHE A 66 5.02 -17.76 8.47
C PHE A 66 6.51 -17.93 8.78
N ASP A 67 7.01 -19.17 8.67
CA ASP A 67 8.43 -19.47 8.82
C ASP A 67 9.24 -18.95 7.62
N GLY A 68 10.51 -18.61 7.85
CA GLY A 68 11.44 -18.21 6.79
C GLY A 68 11.38 -16.73 6.37
N MET A 69 10.52 -15.93 6.99
CA MET A 69 10.52 -14.47 6.73
C MET A 69 11.59 -13.77 7.61
N ASP A 70 12.67 -13.34 6.97
CA ASP A 70 13.72 -12.57 7.65
C ASP A 70 13.57 -11.08 7.39
N PHE A 71 13.22 -10.33 8.42
CA PHE A 71 13.10 -8.86 8.39
C PHE A 71 14.36 -8.13 8.87
N THR A 72 15.45 -8.84 9.17
CA THR A 72 16.73 -8.22 9.61
C THR A 72 17.21 -7.16 8.64
N PRO A 73 17.22 -7.39 7.30
CA PRO A 73 17.65 -6.37 6.34
C PRO A 73 16.72 -5.15 6.27
N VAL A 74 15.45 -5.33 6.65
CA VAL A 74 14.49 -4.19 6.76
C VAL A 74 14.77 -3.37 8.03
N VAL A 75 15.17 -4.02 9.14
CA VAL A 75 15.62 -3.33 10.35
C VAL A 75 16.81 -2.44 10.02
N GLU A 76 17.85 -2.99 9.39
CA GLU A 76 19.06 -2.27 8.99
C GLU A 76 18.76 -1.09 8.05
N LEU A 77 17.82 -1.28 7.11
CA LEU A 77 17.35 -0.20 6.25
C LEU A 77 16.71 0.93 7.07
N CYS A 78 15.79 0.60 7.98
CA CYS A 78 15.12 1.59 8.82
C CYS A 78 16.10 2.35 9.72
N GLU A 79 17.08 1.66 10.31
CA GLU A 79 18.17 2.27 11.08
C GLU A 79 18.97 3.27 10.23
N THR A 80 19.36 2.86 9.02
CA THR A 80 20.09 3.73 8.08
C THR A 80 19.28 4.97 7.70
N LEU A 81 17.96 4.84 7.58
CA LEU A 81 17.04 5.94 7.25
C LEU A 81 16.72 6.83 8.48
N GLY A 82 17.08 6.41 9.68
CA GLY A 82 16.64 7.08 10.91
C GLY A 82 15.13 7.05 11.10
N VAL A 83 14.49 5.92 10.74
CA VAL A 83 13.05 5.70 10.86
C VAL A 83 12.80 4.67 11.97
N PRO A 84 12.06 5.02 13.04
CA PRO A 84 11.65 4.04 14.05
C PRO A 84 10.90 2.87 13.40
N TYR A 85 11.25 1.65 13.78
CA TYR A 85 10.66 0.45 13.21
C TYR A 85 10.08 -0.47 14.28
N THR A 86 8.84 -0.89 14.09
CA THR A 86 8.12 -1.78 14.99
C THR A 86 7.71 -3.06 14.28
N ARG A 87 7.94 -4.20 14.88
CA ARG A 87 7.50 -5.52 14.40
C ARG A 87 6.43 -6.06 15.34
N LEU A 88 5.25 -6.31 14.81
CA LEU A 88 4.12 -6.90 15.55
C LEU A 88 4.05 -8.38 15.23
N LYS A 89 4.41 -9.21 16.19
CA LYS A 89 4.22 -10.67 16.09
C LYS A 89 2.75 -11.01 16.25
N THR A 90 2.21 -11.83 15.35
CA THR A 90 0.80 -12.26 15.38
C THR A 90 0.65 -13.73 14.99
N ASP A 91 -0.47 -14.31 15.37
CA ASP A 91 -0.85 -15.70 15.04
C ASP A 91 -1.80 -15.77 13.83
N ILE A 92 -1.70 -14.77 12.92
CA ILE A 92 -2.65 -14.64 11.80
C ILE A 92 -2.62 -15.87 10.89
N LYS A 93 -1.44 -16.42 10.58
CA LYS A 93 -1.31 -17.65 9.79
C LYS A 93 -2.09 -18.80 10.44
N GLU A 94 -1.83 -19.07 11.71
CA GLU A 94 -2.48 -20.14 12.46
C GLU A 94 -4.01 -19.96 12.47
N VAL A 95 -4.48 -18.76 12.80
CA VAL A 95 -5.91 -18.47 12.85
C VAL A 95 -6.57 -18.63 11.49
N VAL A 96 -5.94 -18.14 10.41
CA VAL A 96 -6.54 -18.13 9.07
C VAL A 96 -6.52 -19.52 8.43
N PHE A 97 -5.39 -20.22 8.49
CA PHE A 97 -5.18 -21.46 7.73
C PHE A 97 -5.44 -22.73 8.53
N ASP A 98 -5.15 -22.73 9.85
CA ASP A 98 -5.22 -23.94 10.65
C ASP A 98 -6.52 -24.00 11.46
N VAL A 99 -7.01 -22.86 11.99
CA VAL A 99 -8.20 -22.80 12.85
C VAL A 99 -9.47 -22.54 12.05
N ARG A 100 -9.52 -21.45 11.29
CA ARG A 100 -10.75 -21.00 10.60
C ARG A 100 -11.01 -21.74 9.29
N LYS A 101 -9.99 -22.03 8.51
CA LYS A 101 -10.06 -22.74 7.21
C LYS A 101 -11.17 -22.20 6.30
N GLU A 102 -11.26 -20.86 6.21
CA GLU A 102 -12.30 -20.20 5.40
C GLU A 102 -12.01 -20.35 3.90
N ASP A 103 -13.07 -20.37 3.09
CA ASP A 103 -12.97 -20.44 1.61
C ASP A 103 -12.23 -19.23 1.01
N ASN A 104 -12.20 -18.10 1.72
CA ASN A 104 -11.46 -16.89 1.31
C ASN A 104 -10.49 -16.44 2.41
N PRO A 105 -9.37 -17.15 2.58
CA PRO A 105 -8.38 -16.85 3.64
C PRO A 105 -7.77 -15.46 3.49
N CYS A 106 -7.61 -14.96 2.26
CA CYS A 106 -7.06 -13.63 2.01
C CYS A 106 -7.90 -12.49 2.62
N SER A 107 -9.22 -12.62 2.59
CA SER A 107 -10.11 -11.60 3.16
C SER A 107 -9.97 -11.52 4.68
N LEU A 108 -9.96 -12.68 5.36
CA LEU A 108 -9.76 -12.74 6.81
C LEU A 108 -8.36 -12.24 7.21
N CYS A 109 -7.31 -12.69 6.52
CA CYS A 109 -5.94 -12.25 6.72
C CYS A 109 -5.81 -10.72 6.62
N ALA A 110 -6.37 -10.12 5.56
CA ALA A 110 -6.34 -8.67 5.36
C ALA A 110 -7.06 -7.92 6.49
N LYS A 111 -8.21 -8.45 6.95
CA LYS A 111 -8.98 -7.89 8.07
C LYS A 111 -8.19 -7.95 9.39
N MET A 112 -7.56 -9.08 9.68
CA MET A 112 -6.77 -9.26 10.91
C MET A 112 -5.51 -8.38 10.89
N ARG A 113 -4.78 -8.34 9.77
CA ARG A 113 -3.61 -7.44 9.60
C ARG A 113 -3.97 -5.99 9.83
N ARG A 114 -5.07 -5.54 9.23
CA ARG A 114 -5.58 -4.18 9.42
C ARG A 114 -5.93 -3.91 10.88
N GLY A 115 -6.61 -4.86 11.54
CA GLY A 115 -6.95 -4.76 12.96
C GLY A 115 -5.69 -4.61 13.83
N ALA A 116 -4.70 -5.48 13.65
CA ALA A 116 -3.43 -5.42 14.39
C ALA A 116 -2.69 -4.09 14.18
N LEU A 117 -2.59 -3.62 12.93
CA LEU A 117 -2.00 -2.32 12.63
C LEU A 117 -2.72 -1.18 13.34
N CYS A 118 -4.04 -1.09 13.17
CA CYS A 118 -4.81 0.00 13.79
C CYS A 118 -4.76 0.00 15.31
N THR A 119 -4.76 -1.18 15.96
CA THR A 119 -4.61 -1.28 17.42
C THR A 119 -3.25 -0.74 17.86
N ALA A 120 -2.16 -1.20 17.24
CA ALA A 120 -0.82 -0.75 17.59
C ALA A 120 -0.59 0.75 17.32
N LEU A 121 -1.23 1.31 16.29
CA LEU A 121 -1.16 2.74 15.99
C LEU A 121 -1.91 3.57 17.05
N ASN A 122 -3.10 3.11 17.46
CA ASN A 122 -3.87 3.79 18.50
C ASN A 122 -3.14 3.85 19.84
N GLU A 123 -2.50 2.74 20.26
CA GLU A 123 -1.71 2.69 21.48
C GLU A 123 -0.55 3.70 21.49
N ARG A 124 -0.11 4.11 20.28
CA ARG A 124 0.98 5.07 20.06
C ARG A 124 0.48 6.48 19.70
N GLY A 125 -0.82 6.70 19.65
CA GLY A 125 -1.41 7.97 19.26
C GLY A 125 -1.18 8.36 17.79
N ILE A 126 -0.90 7.38 16.91
CA ILE A 126 -0.64 7.59 15.49
C ILE A 126 -1.94 7.42 14.71
N THR A 127 -2.34 8.43 13.96
CA THR A 127 -3.61 8.47 13.23
C THR A 127 -3.46 8.29 11.71
N LYS A 128 -2.24 8.20 11.16
CA LYS A 128 -2.00 8.04 9.73
C LYS A 128 -1.26 6.74 9.42
N LEU A 129 -1.87 5.90 8.55
CA LEU A 129 -1.29 4.64 8.07
C LEU A 129 -1.10 4.70 6.56
N ALA A 130 0.13 4.79 6.10
CA ALA A 130 0.46 4.76 4.68
C ALA A 130 0.61 3.31 4.18
N LEU A 131 -0.08 2.98 3.09
CA LEU A 131 -0.08 1.66 2.47
C LEU A 131 0.45 1.72 1.04
N GLY A 132 1.17 0.69 0.62
CA GLY A 132 1.85 0.58 -0.67
C GLY A 132 0.96 0.36 -1.89
N HIS A 133 -0.35 0.64 -1.81
CA HIS A 133 -1.23 0.57 -2.98
C HIS A 133 -0.83 1.62 -4.02
N HIS A 134 -0.86 1.20 -5.29
CA HIS A 134 -0.37 2.02 -6.40
C HIS A 134 -1.40 2.10 -7.55
N PHE A 135 -1.01 2.76 -8.66
CA PHE A 135 -1.85 2.98 -9.84
C PHE A 135 -2.51 1.70 -10.37
N ASP A 136 -1.72 0.63 -10.56
CA ASP A 136 -2.23 -0.63 -11.11
C ASP A 136 -3.20 -1.31 -10.15
N ASP A 137 -2.99 -1.22 -8.82
CA ASP A 137 -3.94 -1.75 -7.82
C ASP A 137 -5.31 -1.09 -7.91
N ALA A 138 -5.36 0.22 -8.18
CA ALA A 138 -6.62 0.94 -8.35
C ALA A 138 -7.36 0.45 -9.60
N VAL A 139 -6.65 0.30 -10.72
CA VAL A 139 -7.20 -0.23 -11.98
C VAL A 139 -7.70 -1.67 -11.79
N GLU A 140 -6.89 -2.52 -11.16
CA GLU A 140 -7.25 -3.92 -10.87
C GLU A 140 -8.48 -4.01 -9.96
N THR A 141 -8.52 -3.22 -8.88
CA THR A 141 -9.65 -3.23 -7.94
C THR A 141 -10.94 -2.74 -8.58
N PHE A 142 -10.87 -1.68 -9.39
CA PHE A 142 -12.03 -1.16 -10.12
C PHE A 142 -12.59 -2.21 -11.08
N LEU A 143 -11.73 -2.83 -11.89
CA LEU A 143 -12.16 -3.86 -12.84
C LEU A 143 -12.64 -5.14 -12.14
N LEU A 144 -12.03 -5.51 -11.02
CA LEU A 144 -12.48 -6.62 -10.19
C LEU A 144 -13.91 -6.37 -9.68
N SER A 145 -14.16 -5.19 -9.14
CA SER A 145 -15.49 -4.79 -8.65
C SER A 145 -16.52 -4.76 -9.78
N LEU A 146 -16.14 -4.24 -10.94
CA LEU A 146 -17.02 -4.16 -12.12
C LEU A 146 -17.37 -5.56 -12.65
N VAL A 147 -16.38 -6.44 -12.82
CA VAL A 147 -16.56 -7.73 -13.49
C VAL A 147 -17.19 -8.78 -12.55
N TYR A 148 -16.76 -8.85 -11.29
CA TYR A 148 -17.22 -9.88 -10.37
C TYR A 148 -18.36 -9.47 -9.45
N GLU A 149 -18.49 -8.17 -9.16
CA GLU A 149 -19.50 -7.66 -8.22
C GLU A 149 -20.59 -6.84 -8.91
N GLY A 150 -20.41 -6.49 -10.20
CA GLY A 150 -21.33 -5.61 -10.93
C GLY A 150 -21.41 -4.20 -10.33
N ARG A 151 -20.32 -3.72 -9.70
CA ARG A 151 -20.26 -2.44 -9.02
C ARG A 151 -19.22 -1.53 -9.64
N ILE A 152 -19.56 -0.24 -9.71
CA ILE A 152 -18.61 0.83 -10.01
C ILE A 152 -18.01 1.28 -8.69
N SER A 153 -16.92 0.63 -8.26
CA SER A 153 -16.30 0.85 -6.95
C SER A 153 -14.77 0.69 -7.02
N CYS A 154 -14.07 1.45 -6.19
CA CYS A 154 -12.64 1.33 -5.95
C CYS A 154 -12.34 1.69 -4.49
N PHE A 155 -11.19 1.29 -3.97
CA PHE A 155 -10.75 1.80 -2.66
C PHE A 155 -10.45 3.31 -2.75
N GLN A 156 -10.64 4.02 -1.66
CA GLN A 156 -10.42 5.47 -1.60
C GLN A 156 -8.92 5.80 -1.47
N PRO A 157 -8.44 6.93 -2.00
CA PRO A 157 -7.10 7.47 -1.72
C PRO A 157 -6.81 7.67 -0.23
N VAL A 158 -7.80 8.18 0.50
CA VAL A 158 -7.82 8.28 1.96
C VAL A 158 -9.05 7.55 2.48
N THR A 159 -8.88 6.58 3.38
CA THR A 159 -9.98 5.84 4.00
C THR A 159 -9.98 6.10 5.49
N HIS A 160 -10.98 6.79 6.00
CA HIS A 160 -11.15 6.99 7.44
C HIS A 160 -11.72 5.75 8.11
N MET A 161 -10.99 5.19 9.08
CA MET A 161 -11.40 4.03 9.85
C MET A 161 -12.16 4.48 11.10
N THR A 162 -13.46 4.68 10.99
CA THR A 162 -14.34 5.26 12.06
C THR A 162 -14.19 4.60 13.42
N ARG A 163 -13.94 3.27 13.45
CA ARG A 163 -13.79 2.52 14.70
C ARG A 163 -12.48 2.80 15.44
N THR A 164 -11.43 3.17 14.70
CA THR A 164 -10.08 3.35 15.25
C THR A 164 -9.56 4.77 15.12
N GLY A 165 -10.24 5.65 14.38
CA GLY A 165 -9.79 7.00 14.11
C GLY A 165 -8.53 7.09 13.24
N VAL A 166 -8.09 5.96 12.62
CA VAL A 166 -6.91 5.91 11.76
C VAL A 166 -7.30 6.18 10.32
N ASP A 167 -6.62 7.11 9.68
CA ASP A 167 -6.72 7.33 8.23
C ASP A 167 -5.72 6.46 7.48
N GLN A 168 -6.22 5.58 6.62
CA GLN A 168 -5.37 4.85 5.68
C GLN A 168 -5.14 5.68 4.43
N ILE A 169 -3.91 6.06 4.17
CA ILE A 169 -3.51 6.85 3.00
C ILE A 169 -2.75 6.01 1.99
N ARG A 170 -2.85 6.35 0.70
CA ARG A 170 -2.24 5.63 -0.43
C ARG A 170 -1.44 6.56 -1.32
N PRO A 171 -0.25 6.97 -0.90
CA PRO A 171 0.51 8.03 -1.57
C PRO A 171 1.05 7.67 -2.96
N MET A 172 1.06 6.36 -3.32
CA MET A 172 1.63 5.91 -4.60
C MET A 172 0.60 5.73 -5.72
N LEU A 173 -0.63 6.24 -5.60
CA LEU A 173 -1.68 6.05 -6.63
C LEU A 173 -1.32 6.63 -8.02
N TYR A 174 -0.32 7.51 -8.11
CA TYR A 174 0.15 8.05 -9.38
C TYR A 174 1.39 7.33 -9.93
N ALA A 175 1.88 6.30 -9.23
CA ALA A 175 3.03 5.51 -9.63
C ALA A 175 2.59 4.14 -10.17
N GLY A 176 3.06 3.77 -11.37
CA GLY A 176 2.81 2.45 -11.95
C GLY A 176 3.77 1.38 -11.42
N GLU A 177 3.31 0.12 -11.40
CA GLU A 177 4.04 -1.04 -10.86
C GLU A 177 5.45 -1.19 -11.46
N VAL A 178 5.59 -0.97 -12.79
CA VAL A 178 6.89 -1.06 -13.48
C VAL A 178 7.89 -0.05 -12.92
N ARG A 179 7.44 1.18 -12.65
CA ARG A 179 8.31 2.22 -12.10
C ARG A 179 8.73 1.91 -10.67
N ILE A 180 7.82 1.34 -9.88
CA ILE A 180 8.10 0.88 -8.51
C ILE A 180 9.13 -0.26 -8.54
N ALA A 181 8.95 -1.26 -9.40
CA ALA A 181 9.87 -2.38 -9.53
C ALA A 181 11.27 -1.93 -9.96
N ASN A 182 11.36 -1.03 -10.93
CA ASN A 182 12.64 -0.48 -11.38
C ASN A 182 13.35 0.31 -10.28
N LEU A 183 12.60 1.12 -9.52
CA LEU A 183 13.17 1.88 -8.40
C LEU A 183 13.63 0.96 -7.27
N ALA A 184 12.84 -0.06 -6.91
CA ALA A 184 13.23 -1.05 -5.91
C ALA A 184 14.55 -1.76 -6.29
N LYS A 185 14.69 -2.12 -7.56
CA LYS A 185 15.91 -2.72 -8.10
C LYS A 185 17.10 -1.75 -8.09
N ALA A 186 16.88 -0.51 -8.53
CA ALA A 186 17.93 0.52 -8.59
C ALA A 186 18.46 0.90 -7.20
N LEU A 187 17.60 0.84 -6.18
CA LEU A 187 17.96 1.11 -4.78
C LEU A 187 18.41 -0.16 -4.03
N ALA A 188 18.47 -1.32 -4.70
CA ALA A 188 18.82 -2.62 -4.10
C ALA A 188 18.05 -2.87 -2.79
N LEU A 189 16.72 -2.57 -2.77
CA LEU A 189 15.92 -2.71 -1.56
C LEU A 189 15.85 -4.16 -1.07
N PRO A 190 15.91 -4.39 0.24
CA PRO A 190 15.89 -5.72 0.84
C PRO A 190 14.48 -6.32 0.83
N ILE A 191 14.07 -6.88 -0.30
CA ILE A 191 12.77 -7.49 -0.46
C ILE A 191 12.72 -8.81 0.29
N VAL A 192 11.76 -8.95 1.19
CA VAL A 192 11.48 -10.19 1.92
C VAL A 192 10.46 -11.01 1.13
N GLU A 193 10.80 -12.24 0.81
CA GLU A 193 9.90 -13.17 0.12
C GLU A 193 8.71 -13.54 1.03
N ASN A 194 7.51 -13.52 0.44
CA ASN A 194 6.30 -13.93 1.14
C ASN A 194 5.98 -15.40 0.81
N PRO A 195 6.07 -16.32 1.78
CA PRO A 195 5.81 -17.74 1.56
C PRO A 195 4.32 -18.10 1.55
N CYS A 196 3.42 -17.13 1.50
CA CYS A 196 1.97 -17.37 1.51
C CYS A 196 1.52 -18.19 0.28
N PRO A 197 0.82 -19.33 0.44
CA PRO A 197 0.42 -20.18 -0.68
C PRO A 197 -0.65 -19.56 -1.58
N GLU A 198 -1.44 -18.59 -1.08
CA GLU A 198 -2.58 -17.98 -1.77
C GLU A 198 -2.18 -16.89 -2.78
N ASP A 199 -0.90 -16.68 -3.03
CA ASP A 199 -0.44 -15.62 -3.93
C ASP A 199 -0.74 -15.91 -5.42
N ARG A 200 -1.05 -17.16 -5.76
CA ARG A 200 -1.33 -17.62 -7.14
C ARG A 200 -2.71 -18.28 -7.24
N GLY A 201 -3.62 -17.69 -8.05
CA GLY A 201 -4.95 -18.25 -8.33
C GLY A 201 -6.12 -17.40 -7.86
N SER A 202 -5.88 -16.21 -7.34
CA SER A 202 -6.93 -15.30 -6.90
C SER A 202 -7.66 -14.63 -8.10
N LYS A 203 -8.93 -14.23 -7.89
CA LYS A 203 -9.67 -13.38 -8.86
C LYS A 203 -8.90 -12.13 -9.29
N ARG A 204 -8.04 -11.60 -8.42
CA ARG A 204 -7.15 -10.48 -8.74
C ARG A 204 -6.11 -10.89 -9.80
N TYR A 205 -5.57 -12.10 -9.73
CA TYR A 205 -4.65 -12.61 -10.74
C TYR A 205 -5.34 -12.72 -12.11
N GLU A 206 -6.58 -13.19 -12.16
CA GLU A 206 -7.36 -13.28 -13.41
C GLU A 206 -7.57 -11.88 -14.02
N ILE A 207 -7.96 -10.88 -13.21
CA ILE A 207 -8.08 -9.49 -13.67
C ILE A 207 -6.73 -8.95 -14.17
N LYS A 208 -5.63 -9.26 -13.50
CA LYS A 208 -4.29 -8.86 -13.94
C LYS A 208 -3.94 -9.43 -15.32
N GLN A 209 -4.27 -10.70 -15.57
CA GLN A 209 -4.12 -11.31 -16.89
C GLN A 209 -5.04 -10.68 -17.94
N PHE A 210 -6.30 -10.44 -17.59
CA PHE A 210 -7.25 -9.72 -18.46
C PHE A 210 -6.70 -8.35 -18.88
N ILE A 211 -6.25 -7.54 -17.93
CA ILE A 211 -5.64 -6.23 -18.20
C ILE A 211 -4.43 -6.37 -19.11
N ARG A 212 -3.56 -7.36 -18.86
CA ARG A 212 -2.38 -7.61 -19.67
C ARG A 212 -2.74 -7.93 -21.14
N THR A 213 -3.69 -8.82 -21.34
CA THR A 213 -4.16 -9.19 -22.68
C THR A 213 -4.80 -8.01 -23.40
N MET A 214 -5.71 -7.31 -22.72
CA MET A 214 -6.41 -6.17 -23.31
C MET A 214 -5.49 -4.99 -23.59
N SER A 215 -4.43 -4.80 -22.80
CA SER A 215 -3.43 -3.73 -23.05
C SER A 215 -2.61 -3.95 -24.31
N GLN A 216 -2.59 -5.15 -24.90
CA GLN A 216 -1.95 -5.40 -26.20
C GLN A 216 -2.75 -4.74 -27.34
N THR A 217 -4.09 -4.77 -27.25
CA THR A 217 -4.97 -4.13 -28.21
C THR A 217 -5.23 -2.67 -27.90
N TYR A 218 -5.31 -2.34 -26.62
CA TYR A 218 -5.60 -1.00 -26.10
C TYR A 218 -4.48 -0.53 -25.15
N PRO A 219 -3.36 0.00 -25.67
CA PRO A 219 -2.19 0.39 -24.84
C PRO A 219 -2.53 1.37 -23.72
N ASP A 220 -3.53 2.23 -23.93
CA ASP A 220 -3.98 3.25 -22.96
C ASP A 220 -5.03 2.74 -21.96
N LEU A 221 -5.36 1.45 -21.98
CA LEU A 221 -6.45 0.91 -21.14
C LEU A 221 -6.31 1.31 -19.67
N ARG A 222 -5.11 1.10 -19.10
CA ARG A 222 -4.86 1.41 -17.68
C ARG A 222 -5.06 2.89 -17.38
N SER A 223 -4.49 3.76 -18.18
CA SER A 223 -4.62 5.21 -17.99
C SER A 223 -6.05 5.71 -18.19
N LYS A 224 -6.80 5.12 -19.13
CA LYS A 224 -8.21 5.43 -19.36
C LYS A 224 -9.10 4.97 -18.21
N VAL A 225 -8.87 3.75 -17.69
CA VAL A 225 -9.59 3.23 -16.52
C VAL A 225 -9.29 4.09 -15.30
N PHE A 226 -8.03 4.39 -15.00
CA PHE A 226 -7.65 5.25 -13.89
C PHE A 226 -8.26 6.65 -14.01
N GLY A 227 -8.20 7.24 -15.21
CA GLY A 227 -8.84 8.52 -15.49
C GLY A 227 -10.38 8.47 -15.34
N ALA A 228 -11.01 7.33 -15.61
CA ALA A 228 -12.44 7.14 -15.33
C ALA A 228 -12.73 7.10 -13.83
N ILE A 229 -11.91 6.39 -13.05
CA ILE A 229 -11.99 6.38 -11.58
C ILE A 229 -11.92 7.79 -11.02
N GLN A 230 -10.96 8.61 -11.48
CA GLN A 230 -10.77 9.98 -11.00
C GLN A 230 -11.91 10.95 -11.38
N ARG A 231 -12.62 10.69 -12.47
CA ARG A 231 -13.73 11.55 -12.97
C ARG A 231 -15.11 11.06 -12.56
N ALA A 232 -15.23 9.78 -12.23
CA ALA A 232 -16.50 9.26 -11.73
C ALA A 232 -16.77 9.80 -10.31
N PRO A 233 -18.04 9.98 -9.91
CA PRO A 233 -18.40 10.40 -8.58
C PRO A 233 -18.20 9.23 -7.58
N LEU A 234 -16.98 8.73 -7.49
CA LEU A 234 -16.59 7.70 -6.55
C LEU A 234 -16.19 8.37 -5.23
N ASP A 235 -16.74 7.86 -4.15
CA ASP A 235 -16.49 8.35 -2.81
C ASP A 235 -14.98 8.41 -2.50
N GLY A 236 -14.52 9.58 -2.01
CA GLY A 236 -13.14 9.85 -1.64
C GLY A 236 -12.15 10.05 -2.80
N TRP A 237 -12.58 10.02 -4.07
CA TRP A 237 -11.71 10.29 -5.23
C TRP A 237 -11.73 11.76 -5.69
N GLU A 238 -12.51 12.59 -5.03
CA GLU A 238 -12.50 14.04 -5.24
C GLU A 238 -11.20 14.62 -4.70
N LYS A 239 -10.54 15.44 -5.53
CA LYS A 239 -9.31 16.13 -5.10
C LYS A 239 -9.64 17.23 -4.10
N ALA A 240 -8.78 17.41 -3.12
CA ALA A 240 -8.81 18.59 -2.27
C ALA A 240 -8.61 19.85 -3.13
N ARG A 241 -9.40 20.86 -2.88
CA ARG A 241 -9.34 22.15 -3.60
C ARG A 241 -8.24 23.05 -3.05
#